data_cff3b7333018adec9cc20e564901e94e
#
_entry.id   cff3b7333018adec9cc20e564901e94e
#
_cell.length_a   1.000
_cell.length_b   1.000
_cell.length_c   1.000
_cell.angle_alpha   90.00
_cell.angle_beta   90.00
_cell.angle_gamma   90.00
#
_symmetry.space_group_name_H-M   'P 1'
#
loop_
_entity.id
_entity.type
_entity.pdbx_description
1 polymer ?
#
loop_
_entity_poly.entity_id
_entity_poly.type
_entity_poly.pdbx_seq_one_letter_code
_entity_poly.pdbx_strand_id
1 'polypeptide(L)'
;ERGTLDYRGLGGFLMHRFAARSLVLVLVPAALAPLAVGCGGGAAPPATATSAADVKGSIDAKLQSALAGAQRTEKERKRDAYRHPKETLEFFGLKDGMTVVEISPGEGWYTAVLAPVLRDHGKLVVAGGDPNGDPKSEGTKHAQALLDRFQKAPQAFDKVQSVVLKDSSWSLGAPESADMVLTFRNFHNWVEDGTTEKVLGAAFKVLKHGGVLGMTEHRANPGAPTDPKTVGDSGYMPEEAVVKIVEAAGFRLEAKSEVNANPKDTKDYPKGVWTLPPTYALGDTDHAKYESIGESDRMTLRFVKL
;
A
#
# COMPACT_ATOMS: atom_id res chain seq x y z
N GLU A 1 -6.15 9.08 -52.05
CA GLU A 1 -6.59 10.50 -52.05
C GLU A 1 -6.28 11.06 -50.65
N ARG A 2 -5.46 12.10 -50.67
CA ARG A 2 -4.96 12.82 -49.52
C ARG A 2 -5.95 13.91 -49.13
N GLY A 3 -6.30 14.03 -47.88
CA GLY A 3 -7.04 15.16 -47.30
C GLY A 3 -6.28 15.74 -46.12
N THR A 4 -5.44 16.72 -46.38
CA THR A 4 -4.85 17.64 -45.43
C THR A 4 -5.90 18.65 -44.96
N LEU A 5 -6.11 18.80 -43.68
CA LEU A 5 -6.86 19.91 -43.10
C LEU A 5 -5.94 20.77 -42.23
N ASP A 6 -5.75 21.97 -42.70
CA ASP A 6 -5.01 23.09 -42.14
C ASP A 6 -5.86 23.77 -41.06
N TYR A 7 -5.30 24.03 -39.87
CA TYR A 7 -5.89 24.89 -38.86
C TYR A 7 -4.91 26.00 -38.49
N ARG A 8 -5.05 27.11 -39.19
CA ARG A 8 -4.59 28.44 -38.75
C ARG A 8 -5.79 29.26 -38.33
N GLY A 9 -5.67 29.90 -37.18
CA GLY A 9 -6.31 31.19 -37.00
C GLY A 9 -6.98 31.46 -35.64
N LEU A 10 -6.49 32.56 -35.04
CA LEU A 10 -7.13 33.52 -34.15
C LEU A 10 -7.10 33.13 -32.65
N GLY A 11 -6.34 33.71 -31.75
CA GLY A 11 -6.05 35.14 -31.54
C GLY A 11 -7.06 35.72 -30.55
N GLY A 12 -6.72 35.79 -29.26
CA GLY A 12 -7.58 36.43 -28.28
C GLY A 12 -6.90 36.58 -26.92
N PHE A 13 -6.07 37.60 -26.78
CA PHE A 13 -5.53 38.07 -25.50
C PHE A 13 -6.67 38.55 -24.59
N LEU A 14 -6.78 38.05 -23.38
CA LEU A 14 -7.50 38.76 -22.30
C LEU A 14 -6.63 38.82 -21.06
N MET A 15 -6.00 40.00 -20.89
CA MET A 15 -5.36 40.41 -19.65
C MET A 15 -6.41 40.61 -18.55
N HIS A 16 -6.27 39.86 -17.43
CA HIS A 16 -6.96 40.22 -16.19
C HIS A 16 -5.95 40.75 -15.17
N ARG A 17 -6.21 42.02 -14.77
CA ARG A 17 -5.43 42.85 -13.89
C ARG A 17 -5.30 42.24 -12.49
N PHE A 18 -4.06 42.16 -12.00
CA PHE A 18 -3.77 41.96 -10.58
C PHE A 18 -4.11 43.19 -9.77
N ALA A 19 -5.04 43.08 -8.83
CA ALA A 19 -5.30 44.09 -7.81
C ALA A 19 -4.34 43.84 -6.62
N ALA A 20 -3.45 44.82 -6.41
CA ALA A 20 -2.60 44.88 -5.24
C ALA A 20 -3.45 45.18 -3.98
N ARG A 21 -3.43 44.29 -3.00
CA ARG A 21 -3.96 44.58 -1.66
C ARG A 21 -2.83 45.01 -0.73
N SER A 22 -2.97 46.26 -0.27
CA SER A 22 -2.07 46.93 0.67
C SER A 22 -2.00 46.18 2.02
N LEU A 23 -0.77 45.92 2.45
CA LEU A 23 -0.43 45.40 3.78
C LEU A 23 -0.50 46.57 4.79
N VAL A 24 -1.44 46.55 5.70
CA VAL A 24 -1.49 47.47 6.84
C VAL A 24 -0.64 46.91 7.96
N LEU A 25 0.47 47.58 8.23
CA LEU A 25 1.37 47.29 9.35
C LEU A 25 0.80 47.92 10.62
N VAL A 26 0.31 47.12 11.57
CA VAL A 26 -0.12 47.57 12.89
C VAL A 26 1.07 47.47 13.84
N LEU A 27 1.61 48.59 14.22
CA LEU A 27 2.61 48.75 15.30
C LEU A 27 1.92 48.64 16.66
N VAL A 28 2.30 47.62 17.45
CA VAL A 28 1.92 47.49 18.86
C VAL A 28 3.10 47.97 19.72
N PRO A 29 2.91 48.90 20.68
CA PRO A 29 3.99 49.39 21.52
C PRO A 29 4.38 48.34 22.58
N ALA A 30 5.69 48.13 22.76
CA ALA A 30 6.27 47.32 23.79
C ALA A 30 6.14 47.98 25.17
N ALA A 31 5.44 47.32 26.08
CA ALA A 31 5.48 47.67 27.50
C ALA A 31 6.61 46.89 28.18
N LEU A 32 7.59 47.62 28.72
CA LEU A 32 8.63 47.08 29.61
C LEU A 32 8.00 46.77 30.99
N ALA A 33 8.09 45.55 31.44
CA ALA A 33 7.91 45.16 32.83
C ALA A 33 9.20 44.59 33.42
N PRO A 34 9.48 44.83 34.72
CA PRO A 34 10.81 44.60 35.30
C PRO A 34 11.09 43.13 35.56
N LEU A 35 12.38 42.79 35.42
CA LEU A 35 12.99 41.48 35.77
C LEU A 35 12.85 41.22 37.28
N ALA A 36 12.14 40.14 37.64
CA ALA A 36 12.31 39.49 38.93
C ALA A 36 13.20 38.26 38.69
N VAL A 37 14.42 38.28 39.26
CA VAL A 37 15.34 37.16 39.30
C VAL A 37 14.83 36.21 40.37
N GLY A 38 14.25 35.08 39.92
CA GLY A 38 13.91 33.95 40.76
C GLY A 38 14.77 32.74 40.33
N CYS A 39 15.84 32.47 41.08
CA CYS A 39 16.58 31.22 40.99
C CYS A 39 15.73 30.07 41.50
N GLY A 40 15.17 29.26 40.60
CA GLY A 40 14.50 28.00 40.86
C GLY A 40 14.81 27.04 39.72
N GLY A 41 15.92 26.32 39.84
CA GLY A 41 16.29 25.26 38.91
C GLY A 41 15.39 24.04 39.09
N GLY A 42 14.24 24.02 38.39
CA GLY A 42 13.46 22.83 38.20
C GLY A 42 13.93 22.18 36.90
N ALA A 43 14.77 21.14 37.00
CA ALA A 43 15.07 20.27 35.87
C ALA A 43 13.76 19.66 35.36
N ALA A 44 13.43 19.87 34.09
CA ALA A 44 12.35 19.13 33.44
C ALA A 44 12.63 17.62 33.60
N PRO A 45 11.61 16.80 33.94
CA PRO A 45 11.82 15.35 34.03
C PRO A 45 12.31 14.86 32.66
N PRO A 46 13.29 13.96 32.65
CA PRO A 46 13.74 13.37 31.39
C PRO A 46 12.57 12.71 30.70
N ALA A 47 12.39 13.03 29.40
CA ALA A 47 11.44 12.32 28.57
C ALA A 47 11.79 10.83 28.65
N THR A 48 10.91 10.03 29.23
CA THR A 48 11.07 8.58 29.32
C THR A 48 11.10 8.04 27.89
N ALA A 49 12.28 7.62 27.43
CA ALA A 49 12.41 6.93 26.17
C ALA A 49 11.61 5.63 26.26
N THR A 50 10.52 5.52 25.51
CA THR A 50 9.72 4.31 25.40
C THR A 50 10.60 3.17 24.92
N SER A 51 10.71 2.08 25.65
CA SER A 51 11.57 0.97 25.28
C SER A 51 11.06 0.28 24.00
N ALA A 52 11.98 -0.33 23.25
CA ALA A 52 11.59 -1.11 22.05
C ALA A 52 10.62 -2.26 22.40
N ALA A 53 10.66 -2.76 23.63
CA ALA A 53 9.72 -3.77 24.14
C ALA A 53 8.32 -3.19 24.34
N ASP A 54 8.19 -1.96 24.87
CA ASP A 54 6.90 -1.30 25.07
C ASP A 54 6.25 -0.94 23.73
N VAL A 55 7.05 -0.52 22.74
CA VAL A 55 6.57 -0.23 21.37
C VAL A 55 6.08 -1.52 20.70
N LYS A 56 6.79 -2.64 20.85
CA LYS A 56 6.38 -3.93 20.31
C LYS A 56 5.11 -4.45 20.95
N GLY A 57 4.97 -4.35 22.26
CA GLY A 57 3.74 -4.72 22.97
C GLY A 57 2.53 -3.90 22.52
N SER A 58 2.72 -2.60 22.24
CA SER A 58 1.66 -1.71 21.76
C SER A 58 1.18 -2.10 20.35
N ILE A 59 2.08 -2.38 19.39
CA ILE A 59 1.68 -2.75 18.01
C ILE A 59 1.03 -4.13 17.96
N ASP A 60 1.52 -5.10 18.72
CA ASP A 60 0.93 -6.43 18.83
C ASP A 60 -0.53 -6.37 19.29
N ALA A 61 -0.82 -5.65 20.37
CA ALA A 61 -2.19 -5.48 20.88
C ALA A 61 -3.11 -4.79 19.87
N LYS A 62 -2.62 -3.78 19.13
CA LYS A 62 -3.37 -3.10 18.08
C LYS A 62 -3.67 -4.01 16.89
N LEU A 63 -2.71 -4.81 16.47
CA LEU A 63 -2.91 -5.80 15.41
C LEU A 63 -3.93 -6.86 15.81
N GLN A 64 -3.84 -7.40 17.01
CA GLN A 64 -4.81 -8.37 17.53
C GLN A 64 -6.22 -7.76 17.58
N SER A 65 -6.37 -6.54 18.09
CA SER A 65 -7.65 -5.83 18.12
C SER A 65 -8.22 -5.58 16.72
N ALA A 66 -7.36 -5.15 15.76
CA ALA A 66 -7.77 -4.93 14.38
C ALA A 66 -8.22 -6.22 13.69
N LEU A 67 -7.52 -7.33 13.94
CA LEU A 67 -7.86 -8.64 13.39
C LEU A 67 -9.20 -9.18 13.92
N ALA A 68 -9.52 -8.93 15.16
CA ALA A 68 -10.80 -9.31 15.79
C ALA A 68 -11.96 -8.34 15.48
N GLY A 69 -11.64 -7.16 14.91
CA GLY A 69 -12.58 -6.05 14.75
C GLY A 69 -13.76 -6.34 13.83
N ALA A 70 -14.90 -5.67 14.09
CA ALA A 70 -16.15 -5.85 13.36
C ALA A 70 -16.11 -5.37 11.89
N GLN A 71 -15.11 -4.56 11.51
CA GLN A 71 -14.86 -4.14 10.12
C GLN A 71 -14.39 -5.28 9.21
N ARG A 72 -14.09 -6.45 9.78
CA ARG A 72 -13.69 -7.67 9.06
C ARG A 72 -14.80 -8.72 9.12
N THR A 73 -15.08 -9.32 7.98
CA THR A 73 -16.05 -10.41 7.87
C THR A 73 -15.47 -11.75 8.37
N GLU A 74 -16.35 -12.71 8.66
CA GLU A 74 -15.92 -14.07 9.01
C GLU A 74 -15.13 -14.73 7.86
N LYS A 75 -15.56 -14.51 6.60
CA LYS A 75 -14.85 -14.99 5.40
C LYS A 75 -13.42 -14.48 5.33
N GLU A 76 -13.19 -13.23 5.71
CA GLU A 76 -11.85 -12.65 5.74
C GLU A 76 -11.00 -13.22 6.87
N ARG A 77 -11.58 -13.41 8.06
CA ARG A 77 -10.88 -14.01 9.21
C ARG A 77 -10.46 -15.46 8.95
N LYS A 78 -11.29 -16.27 8.26
CA LYS A 78 -10.92 -17.64 7.85
C LYS A 78 -9.65 -17.69 7.00
N ARG A 79 -9.32 -16.61 6.30
CA ARG A 79 -8.13 -16.52 5.46
C ARG A 79 -6.85 -16.13 6.23
N ASP A 80 -6.97 -15.73 7.50
CA ASP A 80 -5.82 -15.37 8.33
C ASP A 80 -4.86 -16.56 8.50
N ALA A 81 -5.39 -17.78 8.56
CA ALA A 81 -4.61 -19.01 8.63
C ALA A 81 -3.68 -19.25 7.42
N TYR A 82 -3.96 -18.58 6.30
CA TYR A 82 -3.12 -18.66 5.08
C TYR A 82 -2.30 -17.41 4.83
N ARG A 83 -2.67 -16.28 5.45
CA ARG A 83 -2.10 -14.96 5.17
C ARG A 83 -1.27 -14.39 6.30
N HIS A 84 -1.37 -14.99 7.49
CA HIS A 84 -0.60 -14.63 8.69
C HIS A 84 -0.42 -13.11 8.83
N PRO A 85 -1.53 -12.32 8.84
CA PRO A 85 -1.46 -10.86 8.67
C PRO A 85 -0.67 -10.18 9.79
N LYS A 86 -0.75 -10.67 11.01
CA LYS A 86 -0.01 -10.14 12.14
C LYS A 86 1.49 -10.30 11.93
N GLU A 87 1.92 -11.53 11.71
CA GLU A 87 3.32 -11.90 11.53
C GLU A 87 3.92 -11.24 10.28
N THR A 88 3.11 -11.12 9.22
CA THR A 88 3.51 -10.43 7.98
C THR A 88 3.76 -8.95 8.21
N LEU A 89 2.85 -8.25 8.89
CA LEU A 89 2.98 -6.82 9.16
C LEU A 89 4.07 -6.52 10.20
N GLU A 90 4.26 -7.40 11.18
CA GLU A 90 5.38 -7.33 12.13
C GLU A 90 6.74 -7.53 11.43
N PHE A 91 6.82 -8.50 10.52
CA PHE A 91 8.02 -8.72 9.70
C PHE A 91 8.37 -7.50 8.85
N PHE A 92 7.39 -6.80 8.28
CA PHE A 92 7.63 -5.54 7.58
C PHE A 92 8.03 -4.40 8.52
N GLY A 93 7.84 -4.56 9.81
CA GLY A 93 8.22 -3.55 10.82
C GLY A 93 7.18 -2.45 10.99
N LEU A 94 5.89 -2.76 10.78
CA LEU A 94 4.79 -1.81 10.97
C LEU A 94 4.80 -1.22 12.39
N LYS A 95 4.62 0.11 12.47
CA LYS A 95 4.39 0.85 13.72
C LYS A 95 3.16 1.75 13.56
N ASP A 96 2.45 1.96 14.64
CA ASP A 96 1.18 2.70 14.64
C ASP A 96 1.27 4.19 14.29
N GLY A 97 2.47 4.80 14.44
CA GLY A 97 2.74 6.19 14.07
C GLY A 97 3.21 6.41 12.62
N MET A 98 3.29 5.35 11.80
CA MET A 98 3.80 5.44 10.43
C MET A 98 2.78 6.05 9.46
N THR A 99 3.31 6.70 8.42
CA THR A 99 2.58 6.94 7.18
C THR A 99 2.79 5.73 6.27
N VAL A 100 1.72 5.00 6.00
CA VAL A 100 1.72 3.78 5.18
C VAL A 100 0.92 4.02 3.91
N VAL A 101 1.46 3.56 2.78
CA VAL A 101 0.75 3.51 1.49
C VAL A 101 0.51 2.05 1.12
N GLU A 102 -0.75 1.65 0.94
CA GLU A 102 -1.12 0.34 0.39
C GLU A 102 -1.44 0.48 -1.09
N ILE A 103 -0.67 -0.20 -1.95
CA ILE A 103 -0.88 -0.18 -3.40
C ILE A 103 -1.81 -1.32 -3.82
N SER A 104 -2.80 -0.99 -4.63
CA SER A 104 -3.79 -1.93 -5.19
C SER A 104 -4.44 -2.80 -4.12
N PRO A 105 -5.15 -2.17 -3.14
CA PRO A 105 -5.72 -2.87 -1.97
C PRO A 105 -6.82 -3.88 -2.32
N GLY A 106 -7.27 -3.93 -3.59
CA GLY A 106 -8.45 -4.68 -4.00
C GLY A 106 -9.69 -4.21 -3.24
N GLU A 107 -10.43 -5.15 -2.65
CA GLU A 107 -11.59 -4.86 -1.80
C GLU A 107 -11.21 -4.50 -0.35
N GLY A 108 -9.90 -4.29 -0.05
CA GLY A 108 -9.43 -3.78 1.23
C GLY A 108 -9.23 -4.83 2.33
N TRP A 109 -8.76 -6.04 1.99
CA TRP A 109 -8.53 -7.08 2.99
C TRP A 109 -7.46 -6.68 4.03
N TYR A 110 -6.27 -6.18 3.58
CA TYR A 110 -5.26 -5.64 4.48
C TYR A 110 -5.62 -4.24 4.98
N THR A 111 -6.28 -3.43 4.16
CA THR A 111 -6.80 -2.11 4.58
C THR A 111 -7.63 -2.21 5.86
N ALA A 112 -8.45 -3.28 6.00
CA ALA A 112 -9.28 -3.51 7.19
C ALA A 112 -8.48 -3.84 8.47
N VAL A 113 -7.21 -4.20 8.32
CA VAL A 113 -6.27 -4.36 9.44
C VAL A 113 -5.46 -3.09 9.66
N LEU A 114 -4.94 -2.50 8.58
CA LEU A 114 -4.08 -1.32 8.63
C LEU A 114 -4.81 -0.07 9.14
N ALA A 115 -6.06 0.13 8.68
CA ALA A 115 -6.81 1.35 9.00
C ALA A 115 -7.00 1.55 10.53
N PRO A 116 -7.52 0.59 11.31
CA PRO A 116 -7.67 0.79 12.76
C PRO A 116 -6.31 0.87 13.48
N VAL A 117 -5.27 0.17 13.01
CA VAL A 117 -3.93 0.24 13.61
C VAL A 117 -3.31 1.62 13.50
N LEU A 118 -3.46 2.25 12.34
CA LEU A 118 -2.83 3.56 12.04
C LEU A 118 -3.72 4.76 12.41
N ARG A 119 -4.98 4.52 12.75
CA ARG A 119 -6.03 5.55 12.87
C ARG A 119 -5.67 6.71 13.79
N ASP A 120 -5.06 6.44 14.93
CA ASP A 120 -4.91 7.44 15.99
C ASP A 120 -3.58 8.20 15.91
N HIS A 121 -2.52 7.56 15.45
CA HIS A 121 -1.18 8.13 15.47
C HIS A 121 -0.48 8.14 14.12
N GLY A 122 -0.95 7.32 13.18
CA GLY A 122 -0.39 7.17 11.85
C GLY A 122 -1.28 7.73 10.74
N LYS A 123 -0.97 7.34 9.52
CA LYS A 123 -1.72 7.69 8.33
C LYS A 123 -1.77 6.50 7.38
N LEU A 124 -2.94 6.16 6.87
CA LEU A 124 -3.10 5.18 5.80
C LEU A 124 -3.56 5.88 4.52
N VAL A 125 -2.80 5.65 3.46
CA VAL A 125 -3.16 6.02 2.09
C VAL A 125 -3.37 4.74 1.30
N VAL A 126 -4.50 4.58 0.62
CA VAL A 126 -4.75 3.49 -0.32
C VAL A 126 -4.65 4.03 -1.74
N ALA A 127 -3.85 3.39 -2.58
CA ALA A 127 -3.64 3.81 -3.96
C ALA A 127 -4.15 2.71 -4.91
N GLY A 128 -5.15 3.02 -5.72
CA GLY A 128 -5.83 2.02 -6.56
C GLY A 128 -6.50 2.60 -7.79
N GLY A 129 -7.43 1.85 -8.37
CA GLY A 129 -8.19 2.24 -9.55
C GLY A 129 -9.10 3.45 -9.33
N ASP A 130 -9.59 4.02 -10.42
CA ASP A 130 -10.56 5.11 -10.38
C ASP A 130 -11.99 4.55 -10.15
N PRO A 131 -12.65 4.88 -9.04
CA PRO A 131 -14.02 4.43 -8.79
C PRO A 131 -15.04 4.99 -9.80
N ASN A 132 -14.67 6.05 -10.51
CA ASN A 132 -15.48 6.65 -11.58
C ASN A 132 -14.96 6.28 -12.99
N GLY A 133 -14.07 5.30 -13.10
CA GLY A 133 -13.52 4.81 -14.34
C GLY A 133 -14.48 3.91 -15.12
N ASP A 134 -13.96 3.13 -16.09
CA ASP A 134 -14.77 2.16 -16.84
C ASP A 134 -15.36 1.11 -15.87
N PRO A 135 -16.70 0.98 -15.77
CA PRO A 135 -17.35 0.03 -14.86
C PRO A 135 -17.08 -1.45 -15.20
N LYS A 136 -16.53 -1.73 -16.38
CA LYS A 136 -16.10 -3.07 -16.76
C LYS A 136 -14.70 -3.41 -16.25
N SER A 137 -13.89 -2.39 -15.94
CA SER A 137 -12.55 -2.56 -15.39
C SER A 137 -12.58 -3.16 -13.99
N GLU A 138 -11.76 -4.17 -13.74
CA GLU A 138 -11.60 -4.74 -12.39
C GLU A 138 -11.06 -3.71 -11.40
N GLY A 139 -10.16 -2.83 -11.82
CA GLY A 139 -9.68 -1.72 -11.00
C GLY A 139 -10.79 -0.79 -10.50
N THR A 140 -11.75 -0.46 -11.38
CA THR A 140 -12.94 0.34 -11.03
C THR A 140 -13.87 -0.40 -10.07
N LYS A 141 -14.15 -1.67 -10.33
CA LYS A 141 -14.99 -2.51 -9.45
C LYS A 141 -14.40 -2.63 -8.05
N HIS A 142 -13.10 -2.90 -7.96
CA HIS A 142 -12.39 -2.96 -6.67
C HIS A 142 -12.43 -1.62 -5.93
N ALA A 143 -12.21 -0.51 -6.64
CA ALA A 143 -12.26 0.83 -6.04
C ALA A 143 -13.66 1.17 -5.51
N GLN A 144 -14.73 0.82 -6.24
CA GLN A 144 -16.10 0.98 -5.79
C GLN A 144 -16.40 0.11 -4.56
N ALA A 145 -16.03 -1.18 -4.59
CA ALA A 145 -16.21 -2.09 -3.45
C ALA A 145 -15.46 -1.60 -2.20
N LEU A 146 -14.27 -1.03 -2.38
CA LEU A 146 -13.50 -0.43 -1.28
C LEU A 146 -14.19 0.80 -0.68
N LEU A 147 -14.74 1.68 -1.51
CA LEU A 147 -15.52 2.85 -1.05
C LEU A 147 -16.80 2.41 -0.31
N ASP A 148 -17.52 1.43 -0.84
CA ASP A 148 -18.68 0.84 -0.19
C ASP A 148 -18.33 0.27 1.19
N ARG A 149 -17.18 -0.38 1.30
CA ARG A 149 -16.63 -0.86 2.57
C ARG A 149 -16.41 0.28 3.56
N PHE A 150 -15.81 1.38 3.12
CA PHE A 150 -15.58 2.55 3.98
C PHE A 150 -16.88 3.15 4.49
N GLN A 151 -17.88 3.24 3.63
CA GLN A 151 -19.22 3.75 3.99
C GLN A 151 -19.93 2.85 5.00
N LYS A 152 -19.76 1.52 4.91
CA LYS A 152 -20.40 0.55 5.82
C LYS A 152 -19.78 0.54 7.22
N ALA A 153 -18.53 0.96 7.39
CA ALA A 153 -17.83 0.97 8.67
C ALA A 153 -16.99 2.25 8.84
N PRO A 154 -17.63 3.44 8.80
CA PRO A 154 -16.91 4.72 8.82
C PRO A 154 -16.02 4.88 10.06
N GLN A 155 -16.41 4.34 11.21
CA GLN A 155 -15.62 4.39 12.44
C GLN A 155 -14.24 3.70 12.31
N ALA A 156 -14.07 2.78 11.35
CA ALA A 156 -12.79 2.12 11.09
C ALA A 156 -11.99 2.81 9.97
N PHE A 157 -12.67 3.48 9.02
CA PHE A 157 -12.06 3.95 7.78
C PHE A 157 -12.13 5.46 7.54
N ASP A 158 -12.74 6.24 8.45
CA ASP A 158 -12.95 7.69 8.31
C ASP A 158 -11.69 8.52 8.08
N LYS A 159 -10.51 7.99 8.47
CA LYS A 159 -9.21 8.66 8.29
C LYS A 159 -8.38 8.10 7.13
N VAL A 160 -8.87 7.09 6.43
CA VAL A 160 -8.17 6.53 5.26
C VAL A 160 -8.24 7.52 4.11
N GLN A 161 -7.09 7.78 3.48
CA GLN A 161 -7.00 8.61 2.29
C GLN A 161 -6.90 7.73 1.05
N SER A 162 -7.57 8.11 -0.03
CA SER A 162 -7.52 7.40 -1.30
C SER A 162 -6.80 8.22 -2.36
N VAL A 163 -5.96 7.56 -3.15
CA VAL A 163 -5.27 8.10 -4.31
C VAL A 163 -5.62 7.24 -5.52
N VAL A 164 -6.00 7.88 -6.62
CA VAL A 164 -6.28 7.20 -7.88
C VAL A 164 -4.98 7.12 -8.69
N LEU A 165 -4.59 5.89 -9.04
CA LEU A 165 -3.50 5.65 -9.97
C LEU A 165 -4.02 5.83 -11.41
N LYS A 166 -3.47 6.80 -12.13
CA LYS A 166 -3.83 7.11 -13.53
C LYS A 166 -2.59 6.99 -14.40
N ASP A 167 -2.77 6.60 -15.65
CA ASP A 167 -1.67 6.52 -16.64
C ASP A 167 -0.92 7.83 -16.80
N SER A 168 -1.59 8.96 -16.59
CA SER A 168 -1.00 10.30 -16.65
C SER A 168 -0.24 10.71 -15.38
N SER A 169 -0.44 10.02 -14.24
CA SER A 169 0.14 10.42 -12.96
C SER A 169 0.25 9.23 -12.00
N TRP A 170 1.38 8.56 -12.04
CA TRP A 170 1.75 7.56 -11.05
C TRP A 170 2.32 8.26 -9.79
N SER A 171 1.44 8.85 -9.00
CA SER A 171 1.85 9.51 -7.75
C SER A 171 1.15 8.86 -6.57
N LEU A 172 1.92 8.41 -5.60
CA LEU A 172 1.43 7.82 -4.34
C LEU A 172 1.35 8.86 -3.21
N GLY A 173 1.76 10.10 -3.48
CA GLY A 173 1.82 11.20 -2.53
C GLY A 173 3.01 12.12 -2.77
N ALA A 174 3.26 13.01 -1.82
CA ALA A 174 4.44 13.88 -1.87
C ALA A 174 5.73 13.04 -1.77
N PRO A 175 6.83 13.45 -2.43
CA PRO A 175 8.11 12.76 -2.27
C PRO A 175 8.50 12.66 -0.79
N GLU A 176 9.10 11.52 -0.42
CA GLU A 176 9.65 11.26 0.92
C GLU A 176 8.66 11.49 2.08
N SER A 177 7.38 11.21 1.84
CA SER A 177 6.31 11.41 2.83
C SER A 177 5.86 10.12 3.52
N ALA A 178 6.18 8.94 2.97
CA ALA A 178 5.78 7.65 3.52
C ALA A 178 6.94 6.94 4.23
N ASP A 179 6.62 6.30 5.35
CA ASP A 179 7.55 5.44 6.08
C ASP A 179 7.55 4.02 5.50
N MET A 180 6.41 3.60 4.95
CA MET A 180 6.22 2.26 4.43
C MET A 180 5.28 2.25 3.21
N VAL A 181 5.62 1.45 2.21
CA VAL A 181 4.75 1.08 1.09
C VAL A 181 4.50 -0.41 1.16
N LEU A 182 3.24 -0.82 1.06
CA LEU A 182 2.83 -2.22 1.11
C LEU A 182 2.10 -2.62 -0.17
N THR A 183 2.37 -3.84 -0.62
CA THR A 183 1.63 -4.46 -1.73
C THR A 183 1.49 -5.96 -1.51
N PHE A 184 0.32 -6.50 -1.89
CA PHE A 184 -0.03 -7.88 -1.61
C PHE A 184 -0.61 -8.55 -2.87
N ARG A 185 0.21 -9.38 -3.54
CA ARG A 185 -0.19 -10.19 -4.71
C ARG A 185 -0.62 -9.32 -5.91
N ASN A 186 0.19 -8.32 -6.22
CA ASN A 186 -0.05 -7.41 -7.34
C ASN A 186 1.11 -7.37 -8.34
N PHE A 187 2.29 -7.88 -7.95
CA PHE A 187 3.48 -7.73 -8.76
C PHE A 187 3.35 -8.43 -10.12
N HIS A 188 2.74 -9.63 -10.14
CA HIS A 188 2.47 -10.35 -11.37
C HIS A 188 1.58 -9.55 -12.34
N ASN A 189 0.56 -8.81 -11.83
CA ASN A 189 -0.27 -7.94 -12.67
C ASN A 189 0.54 -6.78 -13.26
N TRP A 190 1.47 -6.20 -12.49
CA TRP A 190 2.32 -5.12 -12.99
C TRP A 190 3.27 -5.59 -14.09
N VAL A 191 3.73 -6.85 -14.01
CA VAL A 191 4.55 -7.48 -15.06
C VAL A 191 3.70 -7.72 -16.31
N GLU A 192 2.50 -8.28 -16.16
CA GLU A 192 1.55 -8.51 -17.26
C GLU A 192 1.19 -7.22 -17.98
N ASP A 193 0.87 -6.16 -17.23
CA ASP A 193 0.45 -4.86 -17.75
C ASP A 193 1.62 -3.97 -18.22
N GLY A 194 2.88 -4.38 -18.01
CA GLY A 194 4.07 -3.57 -18.31
C GLY A 194 4.18 -2.29 -17.49
N THR A 195 3.62 -2.27 -16.27
CA THR A 195 3.57 -1.08 -15.39
C THR A 195 4.58 -1.14 -14.24
N THR A 196 5.34 -2.20 -14.12
CA THR A 196 6.26 -2.48 -12.99
C THR A 196 7.20 -1.32 -12.68
N GLU A 197 7.88 -0.76 -13.69
CA GLU A 197 8.81 0.37 -13.49
C GLU A 197 8.10 1.62 -12.97
N LYS A 198 6.90 1.90 -13.47
CA LYS A 198 6.10 3.07 -13.05
C LYS A 198 5.69 2.94 -11.57
N VAL A 199 5.21 1.75 -11.18
CA VAL A 199 4.78 1.49 -9.79
C VAL A 199 5.96 1.54 -8.83
N LEU A 200 7.07 0.87 -9.15
CA LEU A 200 8.27 0.86 -8.32
C LEU A 200 8.90 2.25 -8.22
N GLY A 201 8.95 3.01 -9.32
CA GLY A 201 9.41 4.41 -9.32
C GLY A 201 8.54 5.31 -8.45
N ALA A 202 7.22 5.13 -8.47
CA ALA A 202 6.30 5.88 -7.61
C ALA A 202 6.48 5.49 -6.13
N ALA A 203 6.66 4.20 -5.84
CA ALA A 203 6.95 3.69 -4.49
C ALA A 203 8.29 4.24 -3.97
N PHE A 204 9.33 4.23 -4.81
CA PHE A 204 10.63 4.80 -4.47
C PHE A 204 10.54 6.30 -4.16
N LYS A 205 9.81 7.05 -4.98
CA LYS A 205 9.66 8.50 -4.82
C LYS A 205 8.92 8.88 -3.54
N VAL A 206 7.86 8.17 -3.18
CA VAL A 206 7.04 8.50 -1.99
C VAL A 206 7.70 8.10 -0.69
N LEU A 207 8.52 7.03 -0.69
CA LEU A 207 9.21 6.56 0.50
C LEU A 207 10.30 7.54 0.94
N LYS A 208 10.41 7.73 2.24
CA LYS A 208 11.54 8.37 2.90
C LYS A 208 12.81 7.54 2.66
N HIS A 209 13.98 8.14 2.78
CA HIS A 209 15.25 7.40 2.86
C HIS A 209 15.20 6.42 4.04
N GLY A 210 15.59 5.18 3.83
CA GLY A 210 15.42 4.10 4.81
C GLY A 210 13.99 3.58 4.97
N GLY A 211 13.02 4.12 4.21
CA GLY A 211 11.64 3.64 4.18
C GLY A 211 11.51 2.24 3.60
N VAL A 212 10.48 1.53 4.02
CA VAL A 212 10.28 0.10 3.72
C VAL A 212 9.30 -0.11 2.57
N LEU A 213 9.67 -0.95 1.60
CA LEU A 213 8.73 -1.58 0.67
C LEU A 213 8.50 -3.02 1.14
N GLY A 214 7.31 -3.31 1.69
CA GLY A 214 6.88 -4.65 2.08
C GLY A 214 6.02 -5.29 0.99
N MET A 215 6.38 -6.50 0.59
CA MET A 215 5.73 -7.20 -0.51
C MET A 215 5.44 -8.66 -0.16
N THR A 216 4.22 -9.13 -0.45
CA THR A 216 3.95 -10.56 -0.61
C THR A 216 3.51 -10.84 -2.04
N GLU A 217 4.07 -11.89 -2.66
CA GLU A 217 3.73 -12.26 -4.04
C GLU A 217 3.67 -13.78 -4.20
N HIS A 218 2.87 -14.26 -5.15
CA HIS A 218 2.77 -15.67 -5.50
C HIS A 218 4.11 -16.17 -6.05
N ARG A 219 4.69 -17.16 -5.37
CA ARG A 219 6.03 -17.64 -5.65
C ARG A 219 6.00 -18.80 -6.64
N ALA A 220 6.60 -18.60 -7.81
CA ALA A 220 6.85 -19.64 -8.79
C ALA A 220 7.96 -20.62 -8.32
N ASN A 221 8.10 -21.74 -9.04
CA ASN A 221 9.30 -22.57 -8.93
C ASN A 221 10.53 -21.80 -9.45
N PRO A 222 11.74 -22.05 -8.90
CA PRO A 222 12.96 -21.44 -9.40
C PRO A 222 13.14 -21.65 -10.90
N GLY A 223 13.57 -20.59 -11.61
CA GLY A 223 13.80 -20.65 -13.05
C GLY A 223 12.54 -20.67 -13.93
N ALA A 224 11.34 -20.46 -13.34
CA ALA A 224 10.12 -20.32 -14.13
C ALA A 224 10.18 -19.08 -15.05
N PRO A 225 9.48 -19.10 -16.21
CA PRO A 225 9.44 -17.96 -17.13
C PRO A 225 8.93 -16.68 -16.46
N THR A 226 9.43 -15.55 -16.94
CA THR A 226 9.07 -14.21 -16.44
C THR A 226 8.49 -13.31 -17.52
N ASP A 227 8.18 -13.85 -18.70
CA ASP A 227 7.51 -13.10 -19.73
C ASP A 227 6.08 -12.71 -19.31
N PRO A 228 5.58 -11.53 -19.71
CA PRO A 228 4.30 -11.00 -19.24
C PRO A 228 3.13 -11.97 -19.44
N LYS A 229 3.09 -12.69 -20.57
CA LYS A 229 2.00 -13.61 -20.86
C LYS A 229 1.98 -14.81 -19.89
N THR A 230 3.13 -15.47 -19.70
CA THR A 230 3.21 -16.61 -18.78
C THR A 230 2.91 -16.22 -17.34
N VAL A 231 3.40 -15.05 -16.93
CA VAL A 231 3.13 -14.48 -15.59
C VAL A 231 1.65 -14.15 -15.44
N GLY A 232 1.03 -13.49 -16.44
CA GLY A 232 -0.40 -13.19 -16.45
C GLY A 232 -1.27 -14.45 -16.44
N ASP A 233 -0.95 -15.46 -17.25
CA ASP A 233 -1.69 -16.71 -17.32
C ASP A 233 -1.63 -17.53 -16.02
N SER A 234 -0.53 -17.44 -15.25
CA SER A 234 -0.29 -18.26 -14.06
C SER A 234 -0.43 -17.52 -12.72
N GLY A 235 -0.16 -16.23 -12.69
CA GLY A 235 -0.08 -15.41 -11.48
C GLY A 235 1.16 -15.64 -10.63
N TYR A 236 2.09 -16.53 -11.03
CA TYR A 236 3.29 -16.88 -10.28
C TYR A 236 4.52 -16.12 -10.77
N MET A 237 5.36 -15.66 -9.84
CA MET A 237 6.64 -15.01 -10.11
C MET A 237 7.80 -15.73 -9.43
N PRO A 238 8.95 -15.97 -10.14
CA PRO A 238 10.17 -16.43 -9.47
C PRO A 238 10.68 -15.38 -8.49
N GLU A 239 11.01 -15.80 -7.28
CA GLU A 239 11.47 -14.90 -6.22
C GLU A 239 12.73 -14.12 -6.62
N GLU A 240 13.69 -14.80 -7.24
CA GLU A 240 14.94 -14.20 -7.72
C GLU A 240 14.71 -13.10 -8.78
N ALA A 241 13.69 -13.27 -9.63
CA ALA A 241 13.32 -12.27 -10.64
C ALA A 241 12.69 -11.04 -9.97
N VAL A 242 11.78 -11.24 -9.02
CA VAL A 242 11.18 -10.13 -8.24
C VAL A 242 12.27 -9.34 -7.54
N VAL A 243 13.17 -10.02 -6.82
CA VAL A 243 14.28 -9.35 -6.12
C VAL A 243 15.12 -8.52 -7.07
N LYS A 244 15.55 -9.10 -8.20
CA LYS A 244 16.36 -8.40 -9.21
C LYS A 244 15.67 -7.16 -9.78
N ILE A 245 14.37 -7.26 -10.08
CA ILE A 245 13.59 -6.13 -10.64
C ILE A 245 13.44 -5.01 -9.60
N VAL A 246 13.14 -5.35 -8.35
CA VAL A 246 12.97 -4.36 -7.28
C VAL A 246 14.30 -3.70 -6.92
N GLU A 247 15.40 -4.44 -6.91
CA GLU A 247 16.73 -3.86 -6.68
C GLU A 247 17.17 -2.94 -7.81
N ALA A 248 16.85 -3.27 -9.06
CA ALA A 248 17.10 -2.40 -10.21
C ALA A 248 16.34 -1.06 -10.12
N ALA A 249 15.23 -1.01 -9.38
CA ALA A 249 14.47 0.22 -9.11
C ALA A 249 15.05 1.06 -7.94
N GLY A 250 16.21 0.69 -7.38
CA GLY A 250 16.93 1.46 -6.34
C GLY A 250 16.68 0.97 -4.90
N PHE A 251 15.94 -0.10 -4.72
CA PHE A 251 15.75 -0.73 -3.42
C PHE A 251 16.88 -1.72 -3.11
N ARG A 252 17.04 -2.07 -1.83
CA ARG A 252 17.89 -3.15 -1.38
C ARG A 252 17.04 -4.17 -0.63
N LEU A 253 17.15 -5.45 -0.99
CA LEU A 253 16.55 -6.51 -0.22
C LEU A 253 17.18 -6.54 1.19
N GLU A 254 16.37 -6.42 2.22
CA GLU A 254 16.83 -6.44 3.61
C GLU A 254 16.57 -7.79 4.28
N ALA A 255 15.39 -8.37 4.04
CA ALA A 255 15.00 -9.64 4.66
C ALA A 255 13.95 -10.38 3.81
N LYS A 256 13.89 -11.69 4.02
CA LYS A 256 12.88 -12.61 3.48
C LYS A 256 12.22 -13.36 4.64
N SER A 257 10.95 -13.75 4.47
CA SER A 257 10.23 -14.57 5.43
C SER A 257 9.42 -15.65 4.73
N GLU A 258 9.40 -16.84 5.31
CA GLU A 258 8.58 -17.97 4.87
C GLU A 258 7.20 -18.00 5.57
N VAL A 259 6.80 -16.93 6.24
CA VAL A 259 5.53 -16.87 7.00
C VAL A 259 4.30 -17.16 6.15
N ASN A 260 4.36 -16.84 4.86
CA ASN A 260 3.28 -17.09 3.88
C ASN A 260 3.60 -18.23 2.91
N ALA A 261 4.60 -19.06 3.21
CA ALA A 261 4.93 -20.22 2.39
C ALA A 261 3.85 -21.31 2.50
N ASN A 262 3.55 -21.94 1.37
CA ASN A 262 2.69 -23.11 1.33
C ASN A 262 3.35 -24.26 0.55
N PRO A 263 3.98 -25.23 1.21
CA PRO A 263 4.67 -26.33 0.54
C PRO A 263 3.72 -27.31 -0.18
N LYS A 264 2.39 -27.20 0.03
CA LYS A 264 1.40 -28.00 -0.69
C LYS A 264 1.09 -27.44 -2.08
N ASP A 265 1.46 -26.19 -2.33
CA ASP A 265 1.23 -25.55 -3.63
C ASP A 265 2.27 -26.02 -4.64
N THR A 266 1.86 -26.87 -5.59
CA THR A 266 2.71 -27.42 -6.64
C THR A 266 2.89 -26.51 -7.84
N LYS A 267 2.07 -25.44 -7.96
CA LYS A 267 2.20 -24.34 -8.94
C LYS A 267 1.98 -24.74 -10.41
N ASP A 268 1.41 -25.93 -10.65
CA ASP A 268 1.19 -26.54 -11.97
C ASP A 268 -0.30 -26.67 -12.32
N TYR A 269 -1.11 -25.73 -11.91
CA TYR A 269 -2.56 -25.78 -12.07
C TYR A 269 -3.05 -25.21 -13.40
N PRO A 270 -4.21 -25.73 -13.93
CA PRO A 270 -4.74 -25.31 -15.24
C PRO A 270 -5.05 -23.81 -15.38
N LYS A 271 -5.32 -23.13 -14.26
CA LYS A 271 -5.59 -21.69 -14.19
C LYS A 271 -4.63 -20.98 -13.23
N GLY A 272 -3.39 -21.48 -13.11
CA GLY A 272 -2.41 -20.92 -12.20
C GLY A 272 -2.95 -20.77 -10.77
N VAL A 273 -2.56 -19.68 -10.10
CA VAL A 273 -2.98 -19.36 -8.72
C VAL A 273 -4.49 -19.29 -8.54
N TRP A 274 -5.24 -18.94 -9.61
CA TRP A 274 -6.69 -18.79 -9.54
C TRP A 274 -7.43 -20.12 -9.44
N THR A 275 -6.76 -21.26 -9.68
CA THR A 275 -7.30 -22.59 -9.41
C THR A 275 -7.50 -22.82 -7.91
N LEU A 276 -6.64 -22.23 -7.09
CA LEU A 276 -6.65 -22.35 -5.63
C LEU A 276 -7.68 -21.41 -4.96
N PRO A 277 -7.94 -21.59 -3.63
CA PRO A 277 -8.72 -20.64 -2.85
C PRO A 277 -8.11 -19.23 -2.90
N PRO A 278 -8.95 -18.20 -2.81
CA PRO A 278 -10.38 -18.19 -2.68
C PRO A 278 -11.12 -18.16 -4.03
N THR A 279 -10.40 -18.23 -5.15
CA THR A 279 -10.94 -17.98 -6.49
C THR A 279 -11.67 -19.21 -7.05
N TYR A 280 -11.06 -20.41 -6.89
CA TYR A 280 -11.62 -21.65 -7.41
C TYR A 280 -12.08 -21.54 -8.88
N ALA A 281 -11.19 -21.07 -9.76
CA ALA A 281 -11.51 -20.77 -11.16
C ALA A 281 -12.02 -21.97 -11.99
N LEU A 282 -11.90 -23.18 -11.46
CA LEU A 282 -12.44 -24.42 -12.05
C LEU A 282 -13.81 -24.81 -11.48
N GLY A 283 -14.42 -23.96 -10.63
CA GLY A 283 -15.71 -24.22 -9.99
C GLY A 283 -15.67 -25.48 -9.13
N ASP A 284 -16.59 -26.41 -9.40
CA ASP A 284 -16.71 -27.67 -8.63
C ASP A 284 -15.68 -28.72 -9.01
N THR A 285 -14.89 -28.52 -10.10
CA THR A 285 -13.88 -29.49 -10.54
C THR A 285 -12.74 -29.58 -9.51
N ASP A 286 -12.58 -30.77 -8.93
CA ASP A 286 -11.56 -31.06 -7.91
C ASP A 286 -11.56 -30.08 -6.72
N HIS A 287 -12.68 -29.44 -6.40
CA HIS A 287 -12.79 -28.39 -5.39
C HIS A 287 -12.17 -28.81 -4.04
N ALA A 288 -12.52 -30.00 -3.54
CA ALA A 288 -11.99 -30.51 -2.27
C ALA A 288 -10.46 -30.69 -2.29
N LYS A 289 -9.89 -31.06 -3.44
CA LYS A 289 -8.44 -31.15 -3.62
C LYS A 289 -7.80 -29.78 -3.46
N TYR A 290 -8.31 -28.77 -4.16
CA TYR A 290 -7.76 -27.41 -4.10
C TYR A 290 -8.00 -26.75 -2.74
N GLU A 291 -9.13 -27.00 -2.10
CA GLU A 291 -9.38 -26.56 -0.72
C GLU A 291 -8.37 -27.15 0.26
N SER A 292 -7.99 -28.44 0.13
CA SER A 292 -7.01 -29.09 0.98
C SER A 292 -5.58 -28.56 0.82
N ILE A 293 -5.26 -27.95 -0.33
CA ILE A 293 -4.00 -27.24 -0.59
C ILE A 293 -4.00 -25.89 0.14
N GLY A 294 -5.11 -25.18 0.08
CA GLY A 294 -5.22 -23.83 0.63
C GLY A 294 -4.83 -22.74 -0.35
N GLU A 295 -4.57 -21.51 0.14
CA GLU A 295 -4.08 -20.42 -0.71
C GLU A 295 -2.66 -20.71 -1.20
N SER A 296 -2.26 -20.08 -2.31
CA SER A 296 -0.95 -20.27 -2.97
C SER A 296 0.25 -20.06 -2.04
N ASP A 297 1.36 -20.65 -2.41
CA ASP A 297 2.68 -20.34 -1.86
C ASP A 297 3.09 -18.89 -2.17
N ARG A 298 3.59 -18.17 -1.18
CA ARG A 298 3.94 -16.76 -1.33
C ARG A 298 5.27 -16.41 -0.68
N MET A 299 6.12 -15.76 -1.47
CA MET A 299 7.28 -15.06 -0.95
C MET A 299 6.82 -13.85 -0.11
N THR A 300 7.56 -13.52 0.93
CA THR A 300 7.35 -12.33 1.75
C THR A 300 8.68 -11.61 1.87
N LEU A 301 8.76 -10.44 1.22
CA LEU A 301 10.01 -9.73 0.99
C LEU A 301 9.96 -8.33 1.60
N ARG A 302 11.02 -7.97 2.33
CA ARG A 302 11.20 -6.63 2.89
C ARG A 302 12.38 -5.97 2.22
N PHE A 303 12.10 -4.86 1.53
CA PHE A 303 13.10 -4.02 0.90
C PHE A 303 13.19 -2.67 1.60
N VAL A 304 14.35 -2.02 1.45
CA VAL A 304 14.62 -0.68 1.99
C VAL A 304 15.02 0.24 0.86
N LYS A 305 14.48 1.48 0.84
CA LYS A 305 14.96 2.55 -0.03
C LYS A 305 16.34 3.01 0.43
N LEU A 306 17.32 2.99 -0.47
CA LEU A 306 18.68 3.49 -0.22
C LEU A 306 18.76 5.00 -0.33
#